data_d3c69b8006d3477e57c9efed0aa7863b
#
_entry.id   d3c69b8006d3477e57c9efed0aa7863b
#
_cell.length_a   1.000
_cell.length_b   1.000
_cell.length_c   1.000
_cell.angle_alpha   90.00
_cell.angle_beta   90.00
_cell.angle_gamma   90.00
#
_symmetry.space_group_name_H-M   'P 1'
#
loop_
_entity.id
_entity.type
_entity.pdbx_description
1 polymer ?
#
loop_
_entity_poly.entity_id
_entity_poly.type
_entity_poly.pdbx_seq_one_letter_code
_entity_poly.pdbx_strand_id
1 'polypeptide(L)'
;MPKGEKSTSDNARTVSAINKAYSAEIAGLKALTEERKRRRKYKQEDVGTAYRALQDYIDDCYKKKQPLTVAGMQLAIGMLKDSWYRAGEGELDYLLDEYIRDYHITEDNITIDQDGLPWFQPEDHPPVLLLQWSDLRKKADLLIQDQLERNCYTNRGNPAGSIFGLKAQFNWREDEGPQHLVQQLVIADLDQAKKALEMLK
;
A
#
# COMPACT_ATOMS: atom_id res chain seq x y z
N MET A 1 -29.53 23.29 -46.19
CA MET A 1 -28.30 23.26 -45.35
C MET A 1 -28.11 21.84 -44.83
N PRO A 2 -27.15 21.06 -45.28
CA PRO A 2 -26.94 19.74 -44.74
C PRO A 2 -26.08 19.86 -43.46
N LYS A 3 -26.59 19.37 -42.35
CA LYS A 3 -25.90 19.28 -41.05
C LYS A 3 -25.06 18.00 -41.03
N GLY A 4 -23.77 18.18 -40.93
CA GLY A 4 -22.87 17.56 -39.96
C GLY A 4 -22.80 16.03 -39.81
N GLU A 5 -22.29 15.29 -40.81
CA GLU A 5 -21.86 13.89 -40.65
C GLU A 5 -20.37 13.72 -40.26
N LYS A 6 -19.75 14.76 -39.67
CA LYS A 6 -18.30 14.70 -39.34
C LYS A 6 -17.98 14.18 -37.92
N SER A 7 -18.96 13.91 -37.06
CA SER A 7 -18.67 13.65 -35.64
C SER A 7 -18.41 12.20 -35.28
N THR A 8 -18.85 11.22 -36.05
CA THR A 8 -18.74 9.79 -35.71
C THR A 8 -17.39 9.17 -36.03
N SER A 9 -16.75 9.60 -37.14
CA SER A 9 -15.46 9.04 -37.55
C SER A 9 -14.28 9.49 -36.66
N ASP A 10 -14.31 10.72 -36.18
CA ASP A 10 -13.26 11.27 -35.32
C ASP A 10 -13.34 10.67 -33.90
N ASN A 11 -14.55 10.47 -33.39
CA ASN A 11 -14.75 9.79 -32.12
C ASN A 11 -14.28 8.33 -32.18
N ALA A 12 -14.56 7.60 -33.27
CA ALA A 12 -14.11 6.23 -33.43
C ALA A 12 -12.58 6.11 -33.51
N ARG A 13 -11.90 7.06 -34.17
CA ARG A 13 -10.43 7.12 -34.22
C ARG A 13 -9.83 7.43 -32.86
N THR A 14 -10.42 8.36 -32.12
CA THR A 14 -9.97 8.72 -30.77
C THR A 14 -10.12 7.55 -29.79
N VAL A 15 -11.26 6.86 -29.81
CA VAL A 15 -11.51 5.67 -28.98
C VAL A 15 -10.53 4.55 -29.35
N SER A 16 -10.25 4.32 -30.65
CA SER A 16 -9.28 3.33 -31.09
C SER A 16 -7.86 3.67 -30.61
N ALA A 17 -7.45 4.92 -30.69
CA ALA A 17 -6.13 5.38 -30.21
C ALA A 17 -6.00 5.21 -28.68
N ILE A 18 -7.03 5.56 -27.92
CA ILE A 18 -7.09 5.37 -26.46
C ILE A 18 -7.00 3.88 -26.11
N ASN A 19 -7.78 3.03 -26.78
CA ASN A 19 -7.76 1.59 -26.54
C ASN A 19 -6.39 0.97 -26.88
N LYS A 20 -5.73 1.45 -27.93
CA LYS A 20 -4.38 1.00 -28.31
C LYS A 20 -3.34 1.42 -27.27
N ALA A 21 -3.40 2.66 -26.78
CA ALA A 21 -2.52 3.15 -25.72
C ALA A 21 -2.72 2.35 -24.43
N TYR A 22 -3.98 2.13 -24.04
CA TYR A 22 -4.32 1.35 -22.84
C TYR A 22 -3.86 -0.11 -22.95
N SER A 23 -4.00 -0.71 -24.13
CA SER A 23 -3.51 -2.08 -24.40
C SER A 23 -1.99 -2.18 -24.34
N ALA A 24 -1.28 -1.17 -24.82
CA ALA A 24 0.18 -1.11 -24.74
C ALA A 24 0.66 -0.95 -23.29
N GLU A 25 -0.01 -0.12 -22.49
CA GLU A 25 0.27 0.06 -21.08
C GLU A 25 0.02 -1.23 -20.29
N ILE A 26 -1.10 -1.91 -20.53
CA ILE A 26 -1.40 -3.22 -19.92
C ILE A 26 -0.36 -4.26 -20.33
N ALA A 27 0.08 -4.27 -21.59
CA ALA A 27 1.11 -5.19 -22.05
C ALA A 27 2.45 -4.92 -21.35
N GLY A 28 2.83 -3.65 -21.19
CA GLY A 28 4.00 -3.24 -20.43
C GLY A 28 3.95 -3.68 -18.97
N LEU A 29 2.80 -3.47 -18.31
CA LEU A 29 2.57 -3.92 -16.93
C LEU A 29 2.63 -5.44 -16.80
N LYS A 30 2.07 -6.19 -17.76
CA LYS A 30 2.15 -7.65 -17.79
C LYS A 30 3.59 -8.12 -17.97
N ALA A 31 4.37 -7.51 -18.87
CA ALA A 31 5.77 -7.86 -19.09
C ALA A 31 6.61 -7.63 -17.83
N LEU A 32 6.43 -6.48 -17.15
CA LEU A 32 7.06 -6.19 -15.86
C LEU A 32 6.66 -7.20 -14.77
N THR A 33 5.39 -7.61 -14.75
CA THR A 33 4.89 -8.61 -13.81
C THR A 33 5.51 -9.98 -14.05
N GLU A 34 5.63 -10.42 -15.30
CA GLU A 34 6.25 -11.70 -15.66
C GLU A 34 7.76 -11.71 -15.39
N GLU A 35 8.46 -10.60 -15.65
CA GLU A 35 9.88 -10.47 -15.30
C GLU A 35 10.08 -10.55 -13.77
N ARG A 36 9.18 -9.94 -12.99
CA ARG A 36 9.19 -10.01 -11.53
C ARG A 36 8.86 -11.40 -11.00
N LYS A 37 7.90 -12.13 -11.59
CA LYS A 37 7.59 -13.54 -11.22
C LYS A 37 8.81 -14.45 -11.33
N ARG A 38 9.68 -14.22 -12.29
CA ARG A 38 10.90 -15.03 -12.49
C ARG A 38 12.00 -14.75 -11.47
N ARG A 39 11.96 -13.61 -10.76
CA ARG A 39 13.08 -13.13 -9.94
C ARG A 39 12.83 -13.09 -8.43
N ARG A 40 11.61 -13.28 -7.90
CA ARG A 40 11.40 -12.96 -6.49
C ARG A 40 10.78 -14.05 -5.62
N LYS A 41 11.67 -14.58 -4.81
CA LYS A 41 11.40 -14.89 -3.41
C LYS A 41 11.47 -13.55 -2.66
N TYR A 42 10.40 -13.11 -1.98
CA TYR A 42 10.42 -11.90 -1.14
C TYR A 42 11.45 -12.06 -0.02
N LYS A 43 12.13 -10.99 0.33
CA LYS A 43 13.12 -10.95 1.37
C LYS A 43 12.84 -9.82 2.35
N GLN A 44 13.43 -9.87 3.53
CA GLN A 44 13.31 -8.79 4.51
C GLN A 44 13.91 -7.48 4.00
N GLU A 45 14.99 -7.53 3.25
CA GLU A 45 15.66 -6.35 2.67
C GLU A 45 14.75 -5.59 1.67
N ASP A 46 13.75 -6.27 1.11
CA ASP A 46 12.80 -5.66 0.17
C ASP A 46 11.76 -4.77 0.87
N VAL A 47 11.51 -4.96 2.18
CA VAL A 47 10.48 -4.22 2.93
C VAL A 47 10.74 -2.72 2.94
N GLY A 48 11.98 -2.29 3.17
CA GLY A 48 12.35 -0.87 3.14
C GLY A 48 12.13 -0.22 1.77
N THR A 49 12.42 -0.94 0.70
CA THR A 49 12.14 -0.48 -0.68
C THR A 49 10.65 -0.41 -0.96
N ALA A 50 9.89 -1.42 -0.53
CA ALA A 50 8.44 -1.45 -0.65
C ALA A 50 7.78 -0.31 0.14
N TYR A 51 8.25 -0.04 1.36
CA TYR A 51 7.77 1.07 2.17
C TYR A 51 7.96 2.42 1.49
N ARG A 52 9.18 2.71 0.97
CA ARG A 52 9.45 3.96 0.24
C ARG A 52 8.59 4.10 -1.01
N ALA A 53 8.48 3.03 -1.80
CA ALA A 53 7.62 3.04 -2.99
C ALA A 53 6.14 3.27 -2.67
N LEU A 54 5.67 2.78 -1.52
CA LEU A 54 4.32 3.04 -1.01
C LEU A 54 4.15 4.52 -0.63
N GLN A 55 5.11 5.12 0.06
CA GLN A 55 5.09 6.54 0.42
C GLN A 55 5.09 7.43 -0.84
N ASP A 56 5.97 7.14 -1.79
CA ASP A 56 6.03 7.88 -3.06
C ASP A 56 4.69 7.83 -3.81
N TYR A 57 4.03 6.66 -3.84
CA TYR A 57 2.71 6.50 -4.44
C TYR A 57 1.64 7.32 -3.72
N ILE A 58 1.63 7.29 -2.39
CA ILE A 58 0.70 8.05 -1.55
C ILE A 58 0.87 9.55 -1.82
N ASP A 59 2.11 10.04 -1.77
CA ASP A 59 2.43 11.44 -2.02
C ASP A 59 2.02 11.90 -3.42
N ASP A 60 2.24 11.05 -4.43
CA ASP A 60 1.85 11.32 -5.80
C ASP A 60 0.33 11.40 -5.96
N CYS A 61 -0.41 10.49 -5.33
CA CYS A 61 -1.87 10.53 -5.28
C CYS A 61 -2.38 11.82 -4.60
N TYR A 62 -1.79 12.23 -3.48
CA TYR A 62 -2.17 13.48 -2.82
C TYR A 62 -1.88 14.71 -3.69
N LYS A 63 -0.70 14.80 -4.30
CA LYS A 63 -0.32 15.89 -5.22
C LYS A 63 -1.27 15.98 -6.41
N LYS A 64 -1.64 14.84 -6.99
CA LYS A 64 -2.54 14.74 -8.14
C LYS A 64 -4.03 14.75 -7.78
N LYS A 65 -4.37 14.76 -6.49
CA LYS A 65 -5.75 14.64 -5.98
C LYS A 65 -6.46 13.37 -6.51
N GLN A 66 -5.71 12.28 -6.65
CA GLN A 66 -6.21 10.97 -7.06
C GLN A 66 -6.53 10.10 -5.86
N PRO A 67 -7.50 9.18 -5.98
CA PRO A 67 -7.81 8.26 -4.90
C PRO A 67 -6.70 7.21 -4.73
N LEU A 68 -6.42 6.88 -3.46
CA LEU A 68 -5.61 5.72 -3.12
C LEU A 68 -6.39 4.45 -3.46
N THR A 69 -5.70 3.47 -4.03
CA THR A 69 -6.32 2.19 -4.37
C THR A 69 -5.41 1.03 -4.01
N VAL A 70 -6.01 -0.11 -3.63
CA VAL A 70 -5.24 -1.35 -3.36
C VAL A 70 -4.41 -1.75 -4.58
N ALA A 71 -4.99 -1.66 -5.78
CA ALA A 71 -4.28 -1.98 -7.02
C ALA A 71 -3.09 -1.05 -7.26
N GLY A 72 -3.24 0.25 -7.01
CA GLY A 72 -2.16 1.22 -7.14
C GLY A 72 -1.03 0.95 -6.14
N MET A 73 -1.35 0.63 -4.89
CA MET A 73 -0.35 0.24 -3.89
C MET A 73 0.40 -1.05 -4.28
N GLN A 74 -0.33 -2.08 -4.75
CA GLN A 74 0.29 -3.31 -5.25
C GLN A 74 1.25 -3.07 -6.42
N LEU A 75 0.85 -2.20 -7.35
CA LEU A 75 1.70 -1.82 -8.48
C LEU A 75 2.93 -1.04 -8.03
N ALA A 76 2.78 -0.09 -7.13
CA ALA A 76 3.88 0.72 -6.62
C ALA A 76 4.97 -0.14 -5.97
N ILE A 77 4.59 -1.04 -5.07
CA ILE A 77 5.54 -1.94 -4.40
C ILE A 77 5.95 -3.15 -5.26
N GLY A 78 5.29 -3.35 -6.41
CA GLY A 78 5.54 -4.46 -7.31
C GLY A 78 5.15 -5.83 -6.75
N MET A 79 4.16 -5.87 -5.87
CA MET A 79 3.64 -7.11 -5.29
C MET A 79 2.43 -7.61 -6.06
N LEU A 80 2.37 -8.92 -6.32
CA LEU A 80 1.20 -9.54 -6.94
C LEU A 80 0.04 -9.61 -5.96
N LYS A 81 -1.19 -9.65 -6.50
CA LYS A 81 -2.42 -9.72 -5.71
C LYS A 81 -2.36 -10.81 -4.63
N ASP A 82 -2.05 -12.04 -5.01
CA ASP A 82 -2.02 -13.17 -4.07
C ASP A 82 -0.96 -12.97 -2.98
N SER A 83 0.23 -12.47 -3.35
CA SER A 83 1.28 -12.15 -2.39
C SER A 83 0.90 -11.01 -1.44
N TRP A 84 0.14 -10.03 -1.94
CA TRP A 84 -0.40 -8.95 -1.12
C TRP A 84 -1.35 -9.45 -0.04
N TYR A 85 -2.25 -10.40 -0.40
CA TYR A 85 -3.16 -10.98 0.58
C TYR A 85 -2.42 -11.87 1.60
N ARG A 86 -1.50 -12.71 1.13
CA ARG A 86 -0.65 -13.54 2.00
C ARG A 86 0.20 -12.72 2.96
N ALA A 87 0.72 -11.57 2.52
CA ALA A 87 1.40 -10.61 3.39
C ALA A 87 0.46 -10.09 4.49
N GLY A 88 -0.79 -9.73 4.14
CA GLY A 88 -1.79 -9.30 5.12
C GLY A 88 -2.19 -10.36 6.14
N GLU A 89 -2.12 -11.62 5.76
CA GLU A 89 -2.37 -12.79 6.63
C GLU A 89 -1.16 -13.17 7.49
N GLY A 90 -0.03 -12.48 7.35
CA GLY A 90 1.20 -12.71 8.10
C GLY A 90 2.06 -13.86 7.57
N GLU A 91 1.73 -14.42 6.39
CA GLU A 91 2.50 -15.54 5.83
C GLU A 91 3.94 -15.19 5.44
N LEU A 92 4.29 -13.90 5.39
CA LEU A 92 5.64 -13.42 5.08
C LEU A 92 6.38 -12.86 6.30
N ASP A 93 5.76 -12.85 7.48
CA ASP A 93 6.33 -12.22 8.67
C ASP A 93 7.51 -13.01 9.24
N TYR A 94 7.55 -14.33 8.99
CA TYR A 94 8.70 -15.17 9.34
C TYR A 94 10.03 -14.67 8.74
N LEU A 95 9.99 -13.89 7.66
CA LEU A 95 11.18 -13.33 7.03
C LEU A 95 11.89 -12.35 7.96
N LEU A 96 11.16 -11.58 8.75
CA LEU A 96 11.72 -10.70 9.77
C LEU A 96 12.38 -11.53 10.89
N ASP A 97 11.70 -12.55 11.38
CA ASP A 97 12.22 -13.40 12.46
C ASP A 97 13.49 -14.14 12.03
N GLU A 98 13.52 -14.66 10.80
CA GLU A 98 14.71 -15.27 10.21
C GLU A 98 15.85 -14.25 10.10
N TYR A 99 15.56 -13.04 9.60
CA TYR A 99 16.52 -11.98 9.42
C TYR A 99 17.14 -11.54 10.77
N ILE A 100 16.31 -11.32 11.79
CA ILE A 100 16.77 -10.96 13.15
C ILE A 100 17.70 -12.04 13.70
N ARG A 101 17.32 -13.30 13.54
CA ARG A 101 18.13 -14.44 14.01
C ARG A 101 19.47 -14.55 13.27
N ASP A 102 19.44 -14.44 11.95
CA ASP A 102 20.62 -14.66 11.09
C ASP A 102 21.68 -13.57 11.29
N TYR A 103 21.25 -12.32 11.55
CA TYR A 103 22.14 -11.19 11.81
C TYR A 103 22.36 -10.92 13.30
N HIS A 104 21.82 -11.75 14.20
CA HIS A 104 21.93 -11.59 15.66
C HIS A 104 21.54 -10.17 16.11
N ILE A 105 20.42 -9.65 15.56
CA ILE A 105 19.97 -8.29 15.83
C ILE A 105 19.49 -8.19 17.27
N THR A 106 19.98 -7.20 18.00
CA THR A 106 19.60 -6.84 19.36
C THR A 106 19.15 -5.39 19.40
N GLU A 107 18.52 -4.98 20.48
CA GLU A 107 18.03 -3.60 20.64
C GLU A 107 19.16 -2.56 20.51
N ASP A 108 20.37 -2.90 20.92
CA ASP A 108 21.52 -2.00 20.90
C ASP A 108 22.00 -1.63 19.48
N ASN A 109 21.66 -2.45 18.49
CA ASN A 109 22.06 -2.23 17.10
C ASN A 109 20.94 -1.80 16.17
N ILE A 110 19.76 -1.46 16.75
CA ILE A 110 18.63 -0.90 16.04
C ILE A 110 18.64 0.63 16.14
N THR A 111 18.45 1.28 14.99
CA THR A 111 18.30 2.73 14.91
C THR A 111 16.86 3.08 14.61
N ILE A 112 16.27 3.96 15.40
CA ILE A 112 14.92 4.48 15.14
C ILE A 112 15.05 5.77 14.35
N ASP A 113 14.34 5.86 13.22
CA ASP A 113 14.31 7.06 12.38
C ASP A 113 13.34 8.13 12.92
N GLN A 114 13.22 9.25 12.18
CA GLN A 114 12.34 10.37 12.56
C GLN A 114 10.84 9.99 12.55
N ASP A 115 10.49 8.96 11.79
CA ASP A 115 9.11 8.44 11.66
C ASP A 115 8.83 7.33 12.69
N GLY A 116 9.79 7.06 13.59
CA GLY A 116 9.67 6.02 14.63
C GLY A 116 9.88 4.60 14.09
N LEU A 117 10.45 4.44 12.88
CA LEU A 117 10.66 3.14 12.27
C LEU A 117 12.00 2.52 12.67
N PRO A 118 12.04 1.22 12.98
CA PRO A 118 13.26 0.52 13.35
C PRO A 118 14.07 0.11 12.12
N TRP A 119 15.33 0.52 12.09
CA TRP A 119 16.29 0.18 11.04
C TRP A 119 17.50 -0.55 11.62
N PHE A 120 17.97 -1.52 10.88
CA PHE A 120 19.25 -2.20 11.15
C PHE A 120 20.23 -1.91 10.02
N GLN A 121 21.50 -1.59 10.39
CA GLN A 121 22.57 -1.34 9.45
C GLN A 121 23.55 -2.52 9.44
N PRO A 122 23.46 -3.45 8.46
CA PRO A 122 24.49 -4.45 8.23
C PRO A 122 25.81 -3.80 7.79
N GLU A 123 26.95 -4.46 8.05
CA GLU A 123 28.29 -3.93 7.70
C GLU A 123 28.44 -3.72 6.18
N ASP A 124 27.95 -4.68 5.37
CA ASP A 124 28.20 -4.71 3.92
C ASP A 124 26.94 -4.43 3.07
N HIS A 125 25.82 -4.05 3.70
CA HIS A 125 24.54 -3.88 3.00
C HIS A 125 23.86 -2.56 3.37
N PRO A 126 22.94 -2.06 2.52
CA PRO A 126 22.09 -0.91 2.86
C PRO A 126 21.28 -1.15 4.13
N PRO A 127 20.85 -0.07 4.82
CA PRO A 127 19.96 -0.18 5.97
C PRO A 127 18.68 -0.98 5.63
N VAL A 128 18.30 -1.89 6.51
CA VAL A 128 17.14 -2.75 6.37
C VAL A 128 16.07 -2.34 7.38
N LEU A 129 14.85 -2.12 6.90
CA LEU A 129 13.71 -1.80 7.72
C LEU A 129 13.21 -3.06 8.44
N LEU A 130 13.18 -3.02 9.76
CA LEU A 130 12.71 -4.11 10.61
C LEU A 130 11.19 -4.01 10.84
N LEU A 131 10.43 -4.11 9.75
CA LEU A 131 8.98 -4.08 9.76
C LEU A 131 8.46 -5.39 9.15
N GLN A 132 7.36 -5.92 9.69
CA GLN A 132 6.68 -7.07 9.12
C GLN A 132 5.95 -6.69 7.82
N TRP A 133 5.87 -7.62 6.88
CA TRP A 133 5.08 -7.41 5.67
C TRP A 133 3.59 -7.20 5.96
N SER A 134 3.07 -7.87 6.99
CA SER A 134 1.67 -7.70 7.42
C SER A 134 1.40 -6.28 7.94
N ASP A 135 2.35 -5.67 8.65
CA ASP A 135 2.18 -4.31 9.17
C ASP A 135 2.26 -3.26 8.06
N LEU A 136 3.15 -3.45 7.08
CA LEU A 136 3.16 -2.62 5.87
C LEU A 136 1.80 -2.67 5.15
N ARG A 137 1.22 -3.88 5.02
CA ARG A 137 -0.08 -4.07 4.41
C ARG A 137 -1.20 -3.42 5.22
N LYS A 138 -1.25 -3.63 6.54
CA LYS A 138 -2.25 -3.02 7.43
C LYS A 138 -2.22 -1.49 7.34
N LYS A 139 -1.02 -0.90 7.36
CA LYS A 139 -0.84 0.56 7.22
C LYS A 139 -1.42 1.06 5.89
N ALA A 140 -1.18 0.34 4.80
CA ALA A 140 -1.75 0.68 3.48
C ALA A 140 -3.29 0.61 3.47
N ASP A 141 -3.87 -0.42 4.04
CA ASP A 141 -5.32 -0.59 4.13
C ASP A 141 -5.97 0.51 4.96
N LEU A 142 -5.37 0.89 6.09
CA LEU A 142 -5.85 1.99 6.93
C LEU A 142 -5.88 3.33 6.19
N LEU A 143 -4.88 3.62 5.36
CA LEU A 143 -4.86 4.86 4.57
C LEU A 143 -5.97 4.90 3.51
N ILE A 144 -6.27 3.75 2.87
CA ILE A 144 -7.39 3.66 1.94
C ILE A 144 -8.72 3.83 2.68
N GLN A 145 -8.87 3.17 3.82
CA GLN A 145 -10.07 3.27 4.64
C GLN A 145 -10.32 4.70 5.10
N ASP A 146 -9.31 5.39 5.66
CA ASP A 146 -9.39 6.80 6.06
C ASP A 146 -9.83 7.70 4.88
N GLN A 147 -9.26 7.50 3.69
CA GLN A 147 -9.65 8.27 2.52
C GLN A 147 -11.12 8.03 2.13
N LEU A 148 -11.57 6.77 2.14
CA LEU A 148 -12.97 6.42 1.84
C LEU A 148 -13.93 7.02 2.87
N GLU A 149 -13.58 6.96 4.16
CA GLU A 149 -14.38 7.56 5.23
C GLU A 149 -14.47 9.08 5.07
N ARG A 150 -13.35 9.77 4.84
CA ARG A 150 -13.35 11.23 4.57
C ARG A 150 -14.23 11.60 3.38
N ASN A 151 -14.22 10.80 2.31
CA ASN A 151 -15.07 11.03 1.14
C ASN A 151 -16.55 10.88 1.48
N CYS A 152 -16.93 9.98 2.39
CA CYS A 152 -18.30 9.84 2.86
C CYS A 152 -18.79 11.11 3.59
N TYR A 153 -17.93 11.67 4.47
CA TYR A 153 -18.32 12.84 5.28
C TYR A 153 -18.23 14.17 4.53
N THR A 154 -17.31 14.31 3.61
CA THR A 154 -17.09 15.61 2.93
C THR A 154 -17.96 15.80 1.69
N ASN A 155 -18.81 14.82 1.34
CA ASN A 155 -19.58 14.81 0.08
C ASN A 155 -18.71 15.09 -1.17
N ARG A 156 -17.42 14.85 -1.08
CA ARG A 156 -16.49 14.98 -2.20
C ARG A 156 -16.42 13.66 -2.96
N GLY A 157 -16.76 13.70 -4.23
CA GLY A 157 -16.75 12.52 -5.09
C GLY A 157 -18.07 11.76 -5.10
N ASN A 158 -18.02 10.44 -4.96
CA ASN A 158 -19.20 9.56 -4.92
C ASN A 158 -19.34 8.91 -3.54
N PRO A 159 -20.13 9.50 -2.61
CA PRO A 159 -20.29 8.95 -1.27
C PRO A 159 -20.84 7.51 -1.28
N ALA A 160 -21.78 7.19 -2.18
CA ALA A 160 -22.34 5.83 -2.30
C ALA A 160 -21.26 4.82 -2.71
N GLY A 161 -20.35 5.19 -3.62
CA GLY A 161 -19.20 4.37 -4.00
C GLY A 161 -18.22 4.17 -2.86
N SER A 162 -17.98 5.20 -2.05
CA SER A 162 -17.11 5.12 -0.88
C SER A 162 -17.72 4.21 0.19
N ILE A 163 -19.02 4.34 0.50
CA ILE A 163 -19.74 3.44 1.42
C ILE A 163 -19.67 2.00 0.94
N PHE A 164 -19.89 1.77 -0.36
CA PHE A 164 -19.78 0.42 -0.93
C PHE A 164 -18.37 -0.14 -0.76
N GLY A 165 -17.32 0.67 -1.04
CA GLY A 165 -15.93 0.28 -0.86
C GLY A 165 -15.61 -0.10 0.59
N LEU A 166 -16.06 0.71 1.56
CA LEU A 166 -15.89 0.44 2.98
C LEU A 166 -16.56 -0.87 3.40
N LYS A 167 -17.80 -1.09 2.98
CA LYS A 167 -18.54 -2.33 3.28
C LYS A 167 -17.90 -3.56 2.64
N ALA A 168 -17.49 -3.46 1.37
CA ALA A 168 -16.96 -4.58 0.60
C ALA A 168 -15.52 -4.98 0.99
N GLN A 169 -14.68 -4.01 1.35
CA GLN A 169 -13.25 -4.24 1.60
C GLN A 169 -12.90 -4.30 3.09
N PHE A 170 -13.59 -3.52 3.93
CA PHE A 170 -13.25 -3.34 5.34
C PHE A 170 -14.35 -3.80 6.30
N ASN A 171 -15.40 -4.47 5.80
CA ASN A 171 -16.53 -4.94 6.60
C ASN A 171 -17.18 -3.84 7.47
N TRP A 172 -17.15 -2.61 6.96
CA TRP A 172 -17.67 -1.44 7.66
C TRP A 172 -19.20 -1.52 7.85
N ARG A 173 -19.68 -1.10 9.02
CA ARG A 173 -21.08 -1.04 9.36
C ARG A 173 -21.49 0.39 9.68
N GLU A 174 -22.63 0.81 9.17
CA GLU A 174 -23.15 2.17 9.34
C GLU A 174 -23.55 2.48 10.80
N ASP A 175 -23.88 1.46 11.56
CA ASP A 175 -24.28 1.54 12.97
C ASP A 175 -23.10 1.67 13.96
N GLU A 176 -21.89 1.40 13.52
CA GLU A 176 -20.70 1.51 14.37
C GLU A 176 -20.13 2.94 14.48
N GLY A 177 -20.67 3.89 13.68
CA GLY A 177 -20.18 5.28 13.60
C GLY A 177 -18.75 5.39 13.06
N PRO A 178 -18.18 6.60 12.98
CA PRO A 178 -16.78 6.76 12.63
C PRO A 178 -15.92 6.14 13.73
N GLN A 179 -15.41 4.97 13.48
CA GLN A 179 -14.34 4.46 14.32
C GLN A 179 -13.17 5.42 14.16
N HIS A 180 -12.81 6.09 15.23
CA HIS A 180 -11.67 7.02 15.24
C HIS A 180 -10.39 6.22 15.04
N LEU A 181 -10.12 5.85 13.78
CA LEU A 181 -8.89 5.16 13.36
C LEU A 181 -7.64 5.88 13.83
N VAL A 182 -7.69 7.22 13.89
CA VAL A 182 -6.62 8.03 14.45
C VAL A 182 -6.39 7.69 15.93
N GLN A 183 -7.44 7.40 16.71
CA GLN A 183 -7.28 6.96 18.09
C GLN A 183 -6.74 5.54 18.20
N GLN A 184 -7.12 4.64 17.30
CA GLN A 184 -6.57 3.28 17.29
C GLN A 184 -5.11 3.23 16.88
N LEU A 185 -4.67 4.03 15.90
CA LEU A 185 -3.26 4.15 15.53
C LEU A 185 -2.42 4.71 16.68
N VAL A 186 -2.89 5.77 17.34
CA VAL A 186 -2.17 6.36 18.50
C VAL A 186 -2.19 5.42 19.71
N ILE A 187 -3.25 4.67 19.92
CA ILE A 187 -3.35 3.71 21.05
C ILE A 187 -2.53 2.45 20.74
N ALA A 188 -2.56 1.93 19.51
CA ALA A 188 -1.75 0.77 19.12
C ALA A 188 -0.25 1.08 19.21
N ASP A 189 0.19 2.24 18.75
CA ASP A 189 1.59 2.67 18.88
C ASP A 189 1.98 2.89 20.35
N LEU A 190 1.09 3.46 21.19
CA LEU A 190 1.31 3.65 22.62
C LEU A 190 1.31 2.33 23.41
N ASP A 191 0.44 1.39 23.07
CA ASP A 191 0.36 0.10 23.73
C ASP A 191 1.48 -0.85 23.29
N GLN A 192 1.93 -0.78 22.04
CA GLN A 192 3.13 -1.47 21.57
C GLN A 192 4.38 -0.88 22.21
N ALA A 193 4.50 0.43 22.30
CA ALA A 193 5.60 1.10 23.01
C ALA A 193 5.62 0.78 24.49
N LYS A 194 4.45 0.71 25.16
CA LYS A 194 4.35 0.28 26.55
C LYS A 194 4.69 -1.18 26.78
N LYS A 195 4.22 -2.09 25.89
CA LYS A 195 4.60 -3.50 25.93
C LYS A 195 6.09 -3.71 25.73
N ALA A 196 6.69 -3.01 24.77
CA ALA A 196 8.13 -3.05 24.56
C ALA A 196 8.89 -2.56 25.82
N LEU A 197 8.44 -1.46 26.47
CA LEU A 197 9.00 -0.96 27.71
C LEU A 197 8.80 -1.90 28.92
N GLU A 198 7.70 -2.64 28.99
CA GLU A 198 7.47 -3.64 30.04
C GLU A 198 8.29 -4.91 29.87
N MET A 199 8.63 -5.29 28.64
CA MET A 199 9.53 -6.42 28.34
C MET A 199 11.00 -6.10 28.60
N LEU A 200 11.34 -4.82 28.85
CA LEU A 200 12.69 -4.32 29.16
C LEU A 200 12.94 -4.18 30.67
N LYS A 201 11.96 -4.51 31.52
CA LYS A 201 12.08 -4.53 32.99
C LYS A 201 12.23 -5.96 33.50
#